data_8dc114be609bd525996f3634d0c6636d
#
_entry.id   8dc114be609bd525996f3634d0c6636d
#
_cell.length_a   1.000
_cell.length_b   1.000
_cell.length_c   1.000
_cell.angle_alpha   90.00
_cell.angle_beta   90.00
_cell.angle_gamma   90.00
#
_symmetry.space_group_name_H-M   'P 1'
#
loop_
_entity.id
_entity.type
_entity.pdbx_description
1 polymer ?
#
loop_
_entity_poly.entity_id
_entity_poly.type
_entity_poly.pdbx_seq_one_letter_code
_entity_poly.pdbx_strand_id
1 'polypeptide(L)'
;SFSGQTVEVVDTDGEGRLILADALWLAQEKYKVKTLVDMATLTGSTAYIFGGFYAALLGNDTALLAQVKEAAAQSGEKVWELPLEAEIDKRLKSETADMKNVGKREADSTQAACFLQRYIQKGVRWAHIDIAGCETDDKGMATGYGVLLLNHLMKMVSMDN
;
A
#
# COMPACT_ATOMS: atom_id res chain seq x y z
N SER A 1 11.62 -7.47 12.13
CA SER A 1 10.16 -7.38 11.95
C SER A 1 9.43 -8.52 12.67
N PHE A 2 8.14 -8.38 12.83
CA PHE A 2 7.28 -9.40 13.45
C PHE A 2 7.23 -10.73 12.66
N SER A 3 7.51 -10.70 11.38
CA SER A 3 7.63 -11.89 10.54
C SER A 3 8.91 -12.69 10.76
N GLY A 4 9.88 -12.14 11.50
CA GLY A 4 11.23 -12.68 11.65
C GLY A 4 12.20 -12.20 10.56
N GLN A 5 11.75 -11.58 9.50
CA GLN A 5 12.62 -10.99 8.49
C GLN A 5 13.40 -9.80 9.05
N THR A 6 14.67 -9.69 8.69
CA THR A 6 15.55 -8.60 9.09
C THR A 6 15.53 -7.47 8.06
N VAL A 7 15.61 -6.22 8.50
CA VAL A 7 15.58 -5.05 7.63
C VAL A 7 16.75 -4.14 7.95
N GLU A 8 17.55 -3.82 6.94
CA GLU A 8 18.57 -2.76 7.03
C GLU A 8 17.87 -1.41 6.88
N VAL A 9 17.86 -0.60 7.94
CA VAL A 9 17.29 0.75 7.94
C VAL A 9 18.34 1.71 7.40
N VAL A 10 18.19 2.11 6.15
CA VAL A 10 19.10 3.04 5.46
C VAL A 10 18.53 4.46 5.40
N ASP A 11 17.23 4.61 5.66
CA ASP A 11 16.55 5.89 5.73
C ASP A 11 15.47 5.85 6.83
N THR A 12 15.55 6.78 7.78
CA THR A 12 14.60 6.85 8.90
C THR A 12 13.25 7.43 8.51
N ASP A 13 13.14 8.16 7.40
CA ASP A 13 11.85 8.60 6.83
C ASP A 13 11.07 7.47 6.12
N GLY A 14 11.65 6.27 6.07
CA GLY A 14 10.99 5.05 5.61
C GLY A 14 10.40 4.20 6.74
N GLU A 15 10.02 4.80 7.87
CA GLU A 15 9.48 4.10 9.05
C GLU A 15 8.06 3.59 8.85
N GLY A 16 7.23 4.32 8.10
CA GLY A 16 5.83 3.98 7.88
C GLY A 16 5.65 2.57 7.30
N ARG A 17 6.50 2.19 6.34
CA ARG A 17 6.47 0.85 5.74
C ARG A 17 6.90 -0.25 6.71
N LEU A 18 7.76 0.05 7.69
CA LEU A 18 8.17 -0.90 8.73
C LEU A 18 7.01 -1.23 9.67
N ILE A 19 6.30 -0.19 10.13
CA ILE A 19 5.13 -0.32 10.99
C ILE A 19 4.01 -1.07 10.27
N LEU A 20 3.78 -0.69 9.00
CA LEU A 20 2.73 -1.29 8.17
C LEU A 20 3.02 -2.78 7.88
N ALA A 21 4.28 -3.14 7.63
CA ALA A 21 4.70 -4.52 7.42
C ALA A 21 4.38 -5.40 8.63
N ASP A 22 4.64 -4.92 9.84
CA ASP A 22 4.32 -5.64 11.07
C ASP A 22 2.81 -5.79 11.28
N ALA A 23 2.04 -4.74 11.00
CA ALA A 23 0.58 -4.77 11.09
C ALA A 23 -0.03 -5.74 10.07
N LEU A 24 0.44 -5.73 8.82
CA LEU A 24 0.01 -6.66 7.77
C LEU A 24 0.29 -8.10 8.14
N TRP A 25 1.52 -8.39 8.63
CA TRP A 25 1.88 -9.73 9.06
C TRP A 25 1.01 -10.21 10.23
N LEU A 26 0.85 -9.37 11.26
CA LEU A 26 0.03 -9.69 12.43
C LEU A 26 -1.44 -9.97 12.06
N ALA A 27 -2.01 -9.18 11.14
CA ALA A 27 -3.39 -9.40 10.67
C ALA A 27 -3.58 -10.78 10.06
N GLN A 28 -2.62 -11.24 9.25
CA GLN A 28 -2.65 -12.56 8.62
C GLN A 28 -2.46 -13.68 9.64
N GLU A 29 -1.50 -13.53 10.57
CA GLU A 29 -1.24 -14.53 11.61
C GLU A 29 -2.40 -14.68 12.58
N LYS A 30 -2.93 -13.57 13.08
CA LYS A 30 -3.96 -13.55 14.12
C LYS A 30 -5.35 -13.86 13.58
N TYR A 31 -5.71 -13.29 12.43
CA TYR A 31 -7.09 -13.35 11.92
C TYR A 31 -7.25 -14.28 10.72
N LYS A 32 -6.15 -14.86 10.20
CA LYS A 32 -6.15 -15.80 9.06
C LYS A 32 -6.94 -15.26 7.84
N VAL A 33 -6.81 -13.97 7.60
CA VAL A 33 -7.53 -13.28 6.52
C VAL A 33 -7.10 -13.79 5.14
N LYS A 34 -8.01 -13.73 4.17
CA LYS A 34 -7.77 -14.09 2.77
C LYS A 34 -7.64 -12.87 1.86
N THR A 35 -8.08 -11.72 2.36
CA THR A 35 -8.01 -10.45 1.64
C THR A 35 -7.59 -9.38 2.62
N LEU A 36 -6.60 -8.59 2.22
CA LEU A 36 -6.10 -7.43 2.95
C LEU A 36 -6.17 -6.20 2.06
N VAL A 37 -6.64 -5.11 2.64
CA VAL A 37 -6.49 -3.78 2.05
C VAL A 37 -5.91 -2.89 3.13
N ASP A 38 -4.83 -2.20 2.81
CA ASP A 38 -4.23 -1.20 3.68
C ASP A 38 -4.19 0.17 2.99
N MET A 39 -4.17 1.21 3.79
CA MET A 39 -4.17 2.58 3.34
C MET A 39 -3.24 3.40 4.22
N ALA A 40 -2.36 4.18 3.60
CA ALA A 40 -1.42 5.03 4.30
C ALA A 40 -1.00 6.24 3.45
N THR A 41 -0.54 7.31 4.08
CA THR A 41 0.23 8.38 3.47
C THR A 41 1.69 7.94 3.39
N LEU A 42 1.98 6.94 2.53
CA LEU A 42 3.22 6.18 2.67
C LEU A 42 4.40 6.88 2.01
N THR A 43 4.20 7.48 0.84
CA THR A 43 5.31 8.07 0.08
C THR A 43 5.00 9.46 -0.46
N GLY A 44 5.91 10.39 -0.24
CA GLY A 44 5.81 11.72 -0.82
C GLY A 44 5.80 11.72 -2.35
N SER A 45 6.37 10.69 -2.98
CA SER A 45 6.37 10.57 -4.45
C SER A 45 4.95 10.42 -5.03
N THR A 46 4.01 9.79 -4.33
CA THR A 46 2.60 9.75 -4.74
C THR A 46 2.01 11.15 -4.84
N ALA A 47 2.24 11.99 -3.83
CA ALA A 47 1.79 13.39 -3.86
C ALA A 47 2.43 14.17 -5.01
N TYR A 48 3.72 13.95 -5.31
CA TYR A 48 4.39 14.59 -6.43
C TYR A 48 3.86 14.16 -7.81
N ILE A 49 3.51 12.88 -7.96
CA ILE A 49 2.98 12.36 -9.24
C ILE A 49 1.55 12.84 -9.47
N PHE A 50 0.71 12.79 -8.45
CA PHE A 50 -0.74 12.94 -8.61
C PHE A 50 -1.30 14.25 -8.06
N GLY A 51 -0.50 15.05 -7.34
CA GLY A 51 -0.90 16.35 -6.84
C GLY A 51 -2.17 16.34 -5.97
N GLY A 52 -2.43 15.23 -5.26
CA GLY A 52 -3.63 15.07 -4.44
C GLY A 52 -4.91 14.72 -5.21
N PHE A 53 -4.85 14.57 -6.55
CA PHE A 53 -6.03 14.22 -7.35
C PHE A 53 -6.32 12.71 -7.39
N TYR A 54 -5.31 11.88 -7.20
CA TYR A 54 -5.41 10.42 -7.19
C TYR A 54 -4.55 9.84 -6.06
N ALA A 55 -5.03 8.78 -5.44
CA ALA A 55 -4.16 7.90 -4.65
C ALA A 55 -3.49 6.85 -5.55
N ALA A 56 -2.31 6.39 -5.19
CA ALA A 56 -1.69 5.27 -5.89
C ALA A 56 -2.29 3.94 -5.39
N LEU A 57 -2.66 3.06 -6.31
CA LEU A 57 -3.17 1.73 -6.03
C LEU A 57 -2.15 0.69 -6.49
N LEU A 58 -1.75 -0.21 -5.60
CA LEU A 58 -0.83 -1.30 -5.89
C LEU A 58 -1.34 -2.58 -5.22
N GLY A 59 -0.98 -3.75 -5.75
CA GLY A 59 -1.41 -5.00 -5.13
C GLY A 59 -1.00 -6.22 -5.93
N ASN A 60 -1.29 -7.39 -5.39
CA ASN A 60 -0.89 -8.69 -5.94
C ASN A 60 -2.04 -9.47 -6.60
N ASP A 61 -3.26 -8.92 -6.64
CA ASP A 61 -4.44 -9.60 -7.15
C ASP A 61 -5.26 -8.68 -8.06
N THR A 62 -5.32 -8.98 -9.34
CA THR A 62 -6.00 -8.15 -10.35
C THR A 62 -7.50 -8.01 -10.12
N ALA A 63 -8.15 -9.04 -9.56
CA ALA A 63 -9.58 -8.99 -9.25
C ALA A 63 -9.85 -8.03 -8.08
N LEU A 64 -9.03 -8.07 -7.03
CA LEU A 64 -9.12 -7.13 -5.92
C LEU A 64 -8.84 -5.70 -6.38
N LEU A 65 -7.81 -5.49 -7.20
CA LEU A 65 -7.52 -4.16 -7.75
C LEU A 65 -8.69 -3.62 -8.61
N ALA A 66 -9.36 -4.49 -9.37
CA ALA A 66 -10.57 -4.12 -10.11
C ALA A 66 -11.71 -3.72 -9.18
N GLN A 67 -11.94 -4.46 -8.08
CA GLN A 67 -12.94 -4.12 -7.06
C GLN A 67 -12.63 -2.78 -6.40
N VAL A 68 -11.37 -2.50 -6.08
CA VAL A 68 -10.97 -1.19 -5.51
C VAL A 68 -11.22 -0.05 -6.51
N LYS A 69 -10.88 -0.24 -7.79
CA LYS A 69 -11.15 0.77 -8.85
C LYS A 69 -12.64 1.02 -9.04
N GLU A 70 -13.47 -0.01 -8.96
CA GLU A 70 -14.93 0.13 -9.04
C GLU A 70 -15.47 0.89 -7.82
N ALA A 71 -15.03 0.54 -6.60
CA ALA A 71 -15.39 1.25 -5.38
C ALA A 71 -14.96 2.72 -5.43
N ALA A 72 -13.78 3.00 -5.99
CA ALA A 72 -13.27 4.35 -6.22
C ALA A 72 -14.17 5.14 -7.18
N ALA A 73 -14.61 4.53 -8.28
CA ALA A 73 -15.51 5.14 -9.24
C ALA A 73 -16.88 5.47 -8.60
N GLN A 74 -17.41 4.58 -7.75
CA GLN A 74 -18.68 4.78 -7.06
C GLN A 74 -18.62 5.83 -5.95
N SER A 75 -17.47 5.94 -5.27
CA SER A 75 -17.27 6.94 -4.20
C SER A 75 -16.91 8.33 -4.70
N GLY A 76 -16.39 8.42 -5.94
CA GLY A 76 -15.77 9.63 -6.48
C GLY A 76 -14.32 9.85 -5.99
N GLU A 77 -13.78 8.98 -5.15
CA GLU A 77 -12.40 9.01 -4.66
C GLU A 77 -11.50 8.29 -5.68
N LYS A 78 -10.58 9.01 -6.32
CA LYS A 78 -9.88 8.53 -7.50
C LYS A 78 -8.61 7.78 -7.14
N VAL A 79 -8.42 6.61 -7.73
CA VAL A 79 -7.18 5.83 -7.62
C VAL A 79 -6.54 5.64 -9.00
N TRP A 80 -5.21 5.48 -9.03
CA TRP A 80 -4.46 5.11 -10.22
C TRP A 80 -3.54 3.95 -9.92
N GLU A 81 -3.67 2.86 -10.70
CA GLU A 81 -2.87 1.65 -10.51
C GLU A 81 -1.43 1.86 -10.97
N LEU A 82 -0.48 1.54 -10.11
CA LEU A 82 0.95 1.47 -10.41
C LEU A 82 1.42 0.01 -10.44
N PRO A 83 2.43 -0.32 -11.26
CA PRO A 83 2.90 -1.68 -11.39
C PRO A 83 3.69 -2.14 -10.17
N LEU A 84 3.61 -3.45 -9.86
CA LEU A 84 4.56 -4.15 -9.00
C LEU A 84 5.48 -4.98 -9.90
N GLU A 85 6.77 -4.63 -9.91
CA GLU A 85 7.75 -5.23 -10.81
C GLU A 85 8.92 -5.86 -10.03
N ALA A 86 9.27 -7.09 -10.40
CA ALA A 86 10.39 -7.81 -9.77
C ALA A 86 11.73 -7.05 -9.91
N GLU A 87 11.91 -6.29 -10.99
CA GLU A 87 13.10 -5.47 -11.19
C GLU A 87 13.19 -4.30 -10.20
N ILE A 88 12.03 -3.77 -9.77
CA ILE A 88 11.97 -2.72 -8.75
C ILE A 88 12.22 -3.32 -7.37
N ASP A 89 11.66 -4.49 -7.09
CA ASP A 89 11.89 -5.22 -5.82
C ASP A 89 13.39 -5.52 -5.58
N LYS A 90 14.17 -5.81 -6.62
CA LYS A 90 15.62 -6.01 -6.52
C LYS A 90 16.38 -4.81 -5.95
N ARG A 91 15.80 -3.59 -6.02
CA ARG A 91 16.42 -2.38 -5.45
C ARG A 91 16.45 -2.38 -3.93
N LEU A 92 15.63 -3.24 -3.31
CA LEU A 92 15.57 -3.43 -1.86
C LEU A 92 16.60 -4.45 -1.35
N LYS A 93 17.45 -5.00 -2.21
CA LYS A 93 18.49 -5.95 -1.80
C LYS A 93 19.43 -5.33 -0.77
N SER A 94 19.66 -6.05 0.34
CA SER A 94 20.66 -5.73 1.35
C SER A 94 21.80 -6.75 1.28
N GLU A 95 22.98 -6.35 1.75
CA GLU A 95 24.13 -7.26 1.95
C GLU A 95 24.24 -7.73 3.42
N THR A 96 23.46 -7.09 4.34
CA THR A 96 23.54 -7.32 5.79
C THR A 96 22.26 -7.81 6.42
N ALA A 97 21.14 -7.72 5.68
CA ALA A 97 19.80 -8.13 6.13
C ALA A 97 19.05 -8.79 4.96
N ASP A 98 17.84 -9.25 5.21
CA ASP A 98 16.98 -9.82 4.16
C ASP A 98 16.59 -8.76 3.12
N MET A 99 16.48 -7.50 3.55
CA MET A 99 16.14 -6.37 2.66
C MET A 99 16.51 -5.02 3.30
N LYS A 100 16.52 -3.96 2.47
CA LYS A 100 16.53 -2.56 2.91
C LYS A 100 15.11 -2.05 3.09
N ASN A 101 14.92 -1.08 4.00
CA ASN A 101 13.61 -0.43 4.12
C ASN A 101 13.32 0.49 2.92
N VAL A 102 14.32 1.12 2.32
CA VAL A 102 14.21 1.92 1.08
C VAL A 102 15.30 1.56 0.10
N GLY A 103 15.03 1.74 -1.18
CA GLY A 103 16.02 1.58 -2.24
C GLY A 103 16.49 2.94 -2.79
N LYS A 104 16.39 3.13 -4.11
CA LYS A 104 16.68 4.39 -4.77
C LYS A 104 15.46 5.31 -4.71
N ARG A 105 15.69 6.64 -4.87
CA ARG A 105 14.62 7.63 -4.85
C ARG A 105 13.60 7.45 -5.99
N GLU A 106 14.06 6.95 -7.16
CA GLU A 106 13.17 6.72 -8.30
C GLU A 106 12.26 5.51 -8.05
N ALA A 107 11.00 5.62 -8.44
CA ALA A 107 9.94 4.64 -8.25
C ALA A 107 9.66 4.32 -6.76
N ASP A 108 9.79 5.31 -5.88
CA ASP A 108 9.68 5.13 -4.43
C ASP A 108 8.33 4.53 -4.00
N SER A 109 7.19 5.01 -4.53
CA SER A 109 5.87 4.44 -4.22
C SER A 109 5.78 2.95 -4.59
N THR A 110 6.31 2.57 -5.75
CA THR A 110 6.35 1.16 -6.16
C THR A 110 7.33 0.35 -5.31
N GLN A 111 8.49 0.91 -4.95
CA GLN A 111 9.44 0.25 -4.05
C GLN A 111 8.84 0.03 -2.66
N ALA A 112 8.11 1.02 -2.12
CA ALA A 112 7.42 0.89 -0.85
C ALA A 112 6.39 -0.25 -0.89
N ALA A 113 5.62 -0.35 -1.95
CA ALA A 113 4.67 -1.44 -2.14
C ALA A 113 5.36 -2.80 -2.35
N CYS A 114 6.47 -2.87 -3.08
CA CYS A 114 7.29 -4.09 -3.19
C CYS A 114 7.82 -4.53 -1.82
N PHE A 115 8.25 -3.58 -0.96
CA PHE A 115 8.64 -3.87 0.41
C PHE A 115 7.48 -4.49 1.20
N LEU A 116 6.29 -3.90 1.17
CA LEU A 116 5.10 -4.41 1.86
C LEU A 116 4.68 -5.79 1.34
N GLN A 117 4.76 -6.02 0.02
CA GLN A 117 4.40 -7.30 -0.59
C GLN A 117 5.19 -8.48 -0.02
N ARG A 118 6.43 -8.28 0.42
CA ARG A 118 7.26 -9.31 1.05
C ARG A 118 6.71 -9.81 2.39
N TYR A 119 5.77 -9.07 2.97
CA TYR A 119 5.06 -9.41 4.21
C TYR A 119 3.67 -10.00 3.95
N ILE A 120 3.28 -10.17 2.69
CA ILE A 120 2.01 -10.80 2.33
C ILE A 120 2.22 -12.30 2.13
N GLN A 121 1.48 -13.10 2.88
CA GLN A 121 1.58 -14.55 2.82
C GLN A 121 1.01 -15.10 1.50
N LYS A 122 1.55 -16.23 1.07
CA LYS A 122 1.09 -16.88 -0.16
C LYS A 122 -0.41 -17.19 -0.11
N GLY A 123 -1.13 -16.76 -1.13
CA GLY A 123 -2.57 -16.99 -1.27
C GLY A 123 -3.44 -15.92 -0.59
N VAL A 124 -2.85 -14.89 0.03
CA VAL A 124 -3.56 -13.72 0.50
C VAL A 124 -3.62 -12.67 -0.62
N ARG A 125 -4.83 -12.23 -0.97
CA ARG A 125 -5.06 -11.12 -1.90
C ARG A 125 -4.79 -9.82 -1.16
N TRP A 126 -4.03 -8.93 -1.77
CA TRP A 126 -3.63 -7.69 -1.12
C TRP A 126 -3.70 -6.49 -2.05
N ALA A 127 -4.19 -5.38 -1.53
CA ALA A 127 -4.14 -4.07 -2.17
C ALA A 127 -3.66 -3.02 -1.16
N HIS A 128 -2.75 -2.16 -1.62
CA HIS A 128 -2.26 -0.99 -0.91
C HIS A 128 -2.75 0.27 -1.61
N ILE A 129 -3.25 1.23 -0.84
CA ILE A 129 -3.71 2.53 -1.32
C ILE A 129 -2.83 3.60 -0.66
N ASP A 130 -1.89 4.15 -1.41
CA ASP A 130 -1.06 5.26 -0.95
C ASP A 130 -1.79 6.58 -1.19
N ILE A 131 -2.28 7.17 -0.11
CA ILE A 131 -3.11 8.39 -0.13
C ILE A 131 -2.31 9.67 0.09
N ALA A 132 -0.97 9.61 0.06
CA ALA A 132 -0.15 10.79 0.25
C ALA A 132 -0.52 11.91 -0.74
N GLY A 133 -0.86 13.06 -0.20
CA GLY A 133 -1.38 14.23 -0.94
C GLY A 133 -2.91 14.28 -1.05
N CYS A 134 -3.64 13.19 -0.77
CA CYS A 134 -5.11 13.17 -0.76
C CYS A 134 -5.72 13.41 0.63
N GLU A 135 -4.92 13.31 1.69
CA GLU A 135 -5.36 13.35 3.09
C GLU A 135 -5.80 14.74 3.55
N THR A 136 -5.32 15.79 2.90
CA THR A 136 -5.66 17.18 3.21
C THR A 136 -6.04 17.97 1.98
N ASP A 137 -6.91 18.98 2.13
CA ASP A 137 -7.21 19.96 1.11
C ASP A 137 -6.18 21.12 1.09
N ASP A 138 -6.35 22.05 0.15
CA ASP A 138 -5.48 23.24 0.01
C ASP A 138 -5.46 24.16 1.24
N LYS A 139 -6.40 23.96 2.18
CA LYS A 139 -6.47 24.71 3.46
C LYS A 139 -5.85 23.90 4.60
N GLY A 140 -5.31 22.71 4.34
CA GLY A 140 -4.75 21.82 5.33
C GLY A 140 -5.80 21.09 6.18
N MET A 141 -7.06 21.05 5.75
CA MET A 141 -8.13 20.34 6.43
C MET A 141 -8.18 18.88 5.94
N ALA A 142 -8.45 17.95 6.87
CA ALA A 142 -8.61 16.54 6.52
C ALA A 142 -9.78 16.33 5.55
N THR A 143 -9.53 15.61 4.45
CA THR A 143 -10.53 15.34 3.41
C THR A 143 -11.45 14.17 3.76
N GLY A 144 -10.99 13.27 4.64
CA GLY A 144 -11.65 11.98 4.89
C GLY A 144 -11.48 11.00 3.73
N TYR A 145 -10.50 11.23 2.84
CA TYR A 145 -10.22 10.36 1.70
C TYR A 145 -10.08 8.89 2.15
N GLY A 146 -10.70 8.00 1.40
CA GLY A 146 -10.71 6.56 1.65
C GLY A 146 -11.94 6.06 2.43
N VAL A 147 -12.62 6.92 3.18
CA VAL A 147 -13.79 6.50 3.98
C VAL A 147 -14.92 5.99 3.09
N LEU A 148 -15.26 6.74 2.04
CA LEU A 148 -16.32 6.35 1.10
C LEU A 148 -15.89 5.18 0.23
N LEU A 149 -14.66 5.19 -0.27
CA LEU A 149 -14.09 4.10 -1.07
C LEU A 149 -14.14 2.78 -0.30
N LEU A 150 -13.62 2.75 0.93
CA LEU A 150 -13.63 1.55 1.76
C LEU A 150 -15.05 1.08 2.09
N ASN A 151 -15.98 1.99 2.34
CA ASN A 151 -17.40 1.64 2.58
C ASN A 151 -18.03 0.96 1.34
N HIS A 152 -17.76 1.46 0.13
CA HIS A 152 -18.21 0.83 -1.11
C HIS A 152 -17.55 -0.53 -1.32
N LEU A 153 -16.23 -0.62 -1.14
CA LEU A 153 -15.48 -1.86 -1.27
C LEU A 153 -15.99 -2.95 -0.32
N MET A 154 -16.22 -2.61 0.94
CA MET A 154 -16.75 -3.56 1.94
C MET A 154 -18.14 -4.09 1.56
N LYS A 155 -19.02 -3.26 1.01
CA LYS A 155 -20.34 -3.71 0.52
C LYS A 155 -20.19 -4.69 -0.64
N MET A 156 -19.28 -4.44 -1.58
CA MET A 156 -19.03 -5.33 -2.71
C MET A 156 -18.49 -6.69 -2.24
N VAL A 157 -17.46 -6.69 -1.39
CA VAL A 157 -16.85 -7.93 -0.87
C VAL A 157 -17.82 -8.74 0.00
N SER A 158 -18.73 -8.10 0.75
CA SER A 158 -19.72 -8.79 1.56
C SER A 158 -20.87 -9.42 0.76
N MET A 159 -21.08 -9.00 -0.48
CA MET A 159 -22.10 -9.58 -1.38
C MET A 159 -21.58 -10.82 -2.14
N ASP A 160 -20.25 -11.00 -2.21
CA ASP A 160 -19.59 -12.12 -2.89
C ASP A 160 -19.38 -13.34 -1.95
N ASN A 161 -19.77 -13.25 -0.67
CA ASN A 161 -19.73 -14.33 0.32
C ASN A 161 -21.16 -14.81 0.67
#